data_292129746380c9d1c9964b0e77492dac
#
_entry.id   292129746380c9d1c9964b0e77492dac
#
_cell.length_a   1.000
_cell.length_b   1.000
_cell.length_c   1.000
_cell.angle_alpha   90.00
_cell.angle_beta   90.00
_cell.angle_gamma   90.00
#
_symmetry.space_group_name_H-M   'P 1'
#
loop_
_entity.id
_entity.type
_entity.pdbx_description
1 polymer ?
#
loop_
_entity_poly.entity_id
_entity_poly.type
_entity_poly.pdbx_seq_one_letter_code
_entity_poly.pdbx_strand_id
1 'polypeptide(L)'
;MASPQQHTAAQEMEMEYAAGTYHTHEQVQNYLRGWAAASPELCALGSLGKSSEGREISILTLTDSGTGSHEIKPAFWIDGNTHAGEVTGCEACLHFVHTLLQRWQAGDQQIVELLRSSALYVVPRISPDGAELYLTTPHTLRASTVLWPNATSPPGFLAEDLDGSGEILTMKVPDPAGAFKQSSTDPRLLVPRAPQDNDPAATYYNLLPEGSYKDYDGFNKEASTRWGLDTNRQYPSKWEPQESSGPLPLFLPESEAVAKGISARTNICSLLTYHTYGGEVRDPLAATDVDDLLVFAQLTAEGTAATGYRKVRQCQSISLCD
;
A
#
# COMPACT_ATOMS: atom_id res chain seq x y z
N MET A 1 -37.32 -36.50 18.08
CA MET A 1 -37.26 -35.04 17.80
C MET A 1 -35.95 -34.56 18.43
N ALA A 2 -34.94 -34.41 17.60
CA ALA A 2 -33.62 -33.94 18.05
C ALA A 2 -33.64 -32.40 18.06
N SER A 3 -33.24 -31.82 19.18
CA SER A 3 -33.12 -30.38 19.42
C SER A 3 -32.02 -29.79 18.50
N PRO A 4 -32.18 -28.62 17.86
CA PRO A 4 -31.11 -28.03 17.09
C PRO A 4 -30.00 -27.58 18.06
N GLN A 5 -28.81 -28.10 17.87
CA GLN A 5 -27.60 -27.64 18.56
C GLN A 5 -27.38 -26.15 18.19
N GLN A 6 -27.49 -25.32 19.21
CA GLN A 6 -27.00 -23.95 19.16
C GLN A 6 -25.47 -24.05 19.00
N HIS A 7 -24.99 -23.83 17.78
CA HIS A 7 -23.59 -23.52 17.54
C HIS A 7 -23.33 -22.17 18.21
N THR A 8 -22.61 -22.22 19.31
CA THR A 8 -22.15 -21.02 20.02
C THR A 8 -21.12 -20.30 19.10
N ALA A 9 -21.33 -19.01 18.93
CA ALA A 9 -20.46 -18.09 18.16
C ALA A 9 -18.99 -18.04 18.64
N ALA A 10 -18.64 -18.78 19.68
CA ALA A 10 -17.29 -18.91 20.24
C ALA A 10 -16.40 -19.95 19.51
N GLN A 11 -16.93 -20.68 18.52
CA GLN A 11 -16.18 -21.63 17.69
C GLN A 11 -15.82 -21.08 16.30
N GLU A 12 -16.18 -19.84 16.00
CA GLU A 12 -15.78 -19.18 14.76
C GLU A 12 -14.40 -18.55 14.93
N MET A 13 -13.42 -19.33 14.50
CA MET A 13 -12.13 -18.92 13.98
C MET A 13 -11.13 -18.30 14.96
N GLU A 14 -10.34 -19.13 15.58
CA GLU A 14 -8.89 -18.91 15.62
C GLU A 14 -8.39 -18.98 14.16
N MET A 15 -8.57 -17.92 13.40
CA MET A 15 -7.96 -17.81 12.10
C MET A 15 -6.49 -17.52 12.34
N GLU A 16 -5.67 -18.57 12.25
CA GLU A 16 -4.22 -18.46 12.36
C GLU A 16 -3.74 -17.44 11.32
N TYR A 17 -3.09 -16.37 11.78
CA TYR A 17 -2.55 -15.37 10.89
C TYR A 17 -1.48 -15.97 10.00
N ALA A 18 -1.73 -15.99 8.70
CA ALA A 18 -0.82 -16.54 7.69
C ALA A 18 0.23 -15.51 7.30
N ALA A 19 1.31 -15.42 8.07
CA ALA A 19 2.44 -14.56 7.74
C ALA A 19 3.10 -14.97 6.41
N GLY A 20 3.59 -13.96 5.65
CA GLY A 20 4.34 -14.21 4.42
C GLY A 20 3.47 -14.40 3.18
N THR A 21 2.18 -14.12 3.25
CA THR A 21 1.26 -14.05 2.11
C THR A 21 0.62 -12.68 2.02
N TYR A 22 0.09 -12.32 0.84
CA TYR A 22 -0.73 -11.13 0.68
C TYR A 22 -2.20 -11.48 0.88
N HIS A 23 -2.93 -10.61 1.57
CA HIS A 23 -4.32 -10.84 1.95
C HIS A 23 -5.28 -9.95 1.17
N THR A 24 -6.42 -10.52 0.74
CA THR A 24 -7.52 -9.75 0.19
C THR A 24 -8.11 -8.81 1.25
N HIS A 25 -8.93 -7.84 0.83
CA HIS A 25 -9.56 -6.93 1.78
C HIS A 25 -10.44 -7.66 2.80
N GLU A 26 -11.18 -8.66 2.38
CA GLU A 26 -12.02 -9.48 3.27
C GLU A 26 -11.19 -10.21 4.33
N GLN A 27 -10.05 -10.80 3.94
CA GLN A 27 -9.15 -11.46 4.88
C GLN A 27 -8.57 -10.49 5.90
N VAL A 28 -8.16 -9.28 5.46
CA VAL A 28 -7.71 -8.22 6.39
C VAL A 28 -8.80 -7.88 7.40
N GLN A 29 -10.05 -7.66 6.93
CA GLN A 29 -11.17 -7.35 7.81
C GLN A 29 -11.47 -8.50 8.79
N ASN A 30 -11.30 -9.75 8.38
CA ASN A 30 -11.47 -10.92 9.22
C ASN A 30 -10.43 -10.96 10.34
N TYR A 31 -9.16 -10.69 10.06
CA TYR A 31 -8.12 -10.61 11.10
C TYR A 31 -8.42 -9.51 12.10
N LEU A 32 -8.76 -8.30 11.64
CA LEU A 32 -9.04 -7.18 12.54
C LEU A 32 -10.24 -7.47 13.46
N ARG A 33 -11.32 -8.06 12.92
CA ARG A 33 -12.47 -8.49 13.72
C ARG A 33 -12.11 -9.59 14.71
N GLY A 34 -11.33 -10.58 14.25
CA GLY A 34 -10.89 -11.69 15.11
C GLY A 34 -10.07 -11.22 16.29
N TRP A 35 -9.08 -10.36 16.06
CA TRP A 35 -8.24 -9.82 17.15
C TRP A 35 -9.03 -8.94 18.12
N ALA A 36 -9.95 -8.10 17.62
CA ALA A 36 -10.81 -7.29 18.48
C ALA A 36 -11.76 -8.15 19.32
N ALA A 37 -12.27 -9.24 18.78
CA ALA A 37 -13.13 -10.17 19.52
C ALA A 37 -12.36 -11.02 20.55
N ALA A 38 -11.12 -11.43 20.20
CA ALA A 38 -10.28 -12.25 21.06
C ALA A 38 -9.65 -11.47 22.25
N SER A 39 -9.42 -10.16 22.06
CA SER A 39 -8.73 -9.32 23.06
C SER A 39 -9.44 -7.95 23.21
N PRO A 40 -10.71 -7.91 23.64
CA PRO A 40 -11.50 -6.66 23.70
C PRO A 40 -10.96 -5.65 24.71
N GLU A 41 -10.18 -6.10 25.69
CA GLU A 41 -9.48 -5.23 26.64
C GLU A 41 -8.28 -4.48 26.03
N LEU A 42 -7.74 -5.00 24.92
CA LEU A 42 -6.60 -4.42 24.22
C LEU A 42 -6.94 -3.81 22.88
N CYS A 43 -7.91 -4.39 22.18
CA CYS A 43 -8.21 -4.09 20.79
C CYS A 43 -9.62 -3.54 20.63
N ALA A 44 -9.74 -2.36 20.06
CA ALA A 44 -11.02 -1.80 19.64
C ALA A 44 -10.98 -1.57 18.12
N LEU A 45 -11.86 -2.26 17.39
CA LEU A 45 -12.03 -2.06 15.95
C LEU A 45 -12.99 -0.90 15.68
N GLY A 46 -12.56 0.06 14.88
CA GLY A 46 -13.35 1.20 14.43
C GLY A 46 -13.30 1.38 12.93
N SER A 47 -14.00 2.39 12.45
CA SER A 47 -14.06 2.81 11.06
C SER A 47 -13.60 4.26 10.92
N LEU A 48 -12.79 4.54 9.90
CA LEU A 48 -12.49 5.90 9.45
C LEU A 48 -13.50 6.38 8.40
N GLY A 49 -14.20 5.45 7.75
CA GLY A 49 -15.13 5.69 6.65
C GLY A 49 -15.05 4.59 5.61
N LYS A 50 -15.55 4.90 4.43
CA LYS A 50 -15.58 3.97 3.30
C LYS A 50 -14.81 4.50 2.12
N SER A 51 -14.23 3.60 1.36
CA SER A 51 -13.61 3.89 0.07
C SER A 51 -14.63 4.28 -1.00
N SER A 52 -14.12 4.66 -2.15
CA SER A 52 -14.91 5.04 -3.33
C SER A 52 -15.88 3.95 -3.78
N GLU A 53 -15.52 2.66 -3.64
CA GLU A 53 -16.38 1.50 -3.95
C GLU A 53 -17.15 0.97 -2.72
N GLY A 54 -17.07 1.67 -1.58
CA GLY A 54 -17.82 1.34 -0.38
C GLY A 54 -17.16 0.32 0.55
N ARG A 55 -15.89 -0.04 0.33
CA ARG A 55 -15.13 -0.90 1.25
C ARG A 55 -14.76 -0.14 2.50
N GLU A 56 -14.74 -0.85 3.63
CA GLU A 56 -14.44 -0.27 4.94
C GLU A 56 -12.97 0.12 5.08
N ILE A 57 -12.68 1.33 5.55
CA ILE A 57 -11.34 1.77 5.94
C ILE A 57 -11.25 1.64 7.45
N SER A 58 -10.77 0.47 7.89
CA SER A 58 -10.75 0.11 9.29
C SER A 58 -9.55 0.67 10.03
N ILE A 59 -9.77 1.03 11.30
CA ILE A 59 -8.74 1.40 12.25
C ILE A 59 -8.81 0.47 13.47
N LEU A 60 -7.69 -0.10 13.86
CA LEU A 60 -7.55 -0.86 15.08
C LEU A 60 -6.87 0.00 16.15
N THR A 61 -7.53 0.24 17.27
CA THR A 61 -6.94 0.91 18.43
C THR A 61 -6.41 -0.15 19.39
N LEU A 62 -5.14 -0.07 19.74
CA LEU A 62 -4.45 -0.98 20.64
C LEU A 62 -3.97 -0.23 21.88
N THR A 63 -4.44 -0.64 23.06
CA THR A 63 -4.05 -0.09 24.36
C THR A 63 -4.61 -0.98 25.47
N ASP A 64 -3.98 -1.07 26.64
CA ASP A 64 -4.59 -1.66 27.83
C ASP A 64 -5.68 -0.71 28.35
N SER A 65 -6.96 -1.03 28.05
CA SER A 65 -8.12 -0.22 28.46
C SER A 65 -8.32 -0.19 29.98
N GLY A 66 -7.78 -1.17 30.70
CA GLY A 66 -7.79 -1.21 32.16
C GLY A 66 -6.96 -0.12 32.82
N THR A 67 -6.05 0.53 32.07
CA THR A 67 -5.20 1.63 32.58
C THR A 67 -5.65 3.01 32.12
N GLY A 68 -6.79 3.13 31.46
CA GLY A 68 -7.41 4.38 31.03
C GLY A 68 -7.77 4.42 29.53
N SER A 69 -8.53 5.45 29.14
CA SER A 69 -8.92 5.65 27.74
C SER A 69 -7.72 5.89 26.84
N HIS A 70 -7.78 5.36 25.61
CA HIS A 70 -6.77 5.62 24.58
C HIS A 70 -6.63 7.12 24.26
N GLU A 71 -7.66 7.92 24.48
CA GLU A 71 -7.69 9.35 24.14
C GLU A 71 -6.81 10.22 25.05
N ILE A 72 -6.53 9.75 26.27
CA ILE A 72 -5.71 10.48 27.26
C ILE A 72 -4.26 10.00 27.30
N LYS A 73 -3.92 8.95 26.56
CA LYS A 73 -2.57 8.40 26.47
C LYS A 73 -1.86 8.98 25.25
N PRO A 74 -0.55 9.24 25.30
CA PRO A 74 0.20 9.55 24.09
C PRO A 74 0.02 8.43 23.06
N ALA A 75 -0.20 8.79 21.79
CA ALA A 75 -0.53 7.81 20.78
C ALA A 75 0.43 7.83 19.60
N PHE A 76 0.57 6.67 18.98
CA PHE A 76 1.32 6.46 17.74
C PHE A 76 0.37 6.01 16.64
N TRP A 77 0.43 6.68 15.48
CA TRP A 77 -0.33 6.30 14.30
C TRP A 77 0.52 5.47 13.37
N ILE A 78 -0.01 4.36 12.89
CA ILE A 78 0.67 3.45 11.96
C ILE A 78 -0.28 3.12 10.82
N ASP A 79 0.15 3.33 9.59
CA ASP A 79 -0.65 2.98 8.44
C ASP A 79 0.16 2.36 7.30
N GLY A 80 -0.54 1.79 6.33
CA GLY A 80 0.04 1.20 5.14
C GLY A 80 -0.92 1.18 3.97
N ASN A 81 -0.39 0.78 2.81
CA ASN A 81 -1.15 0.60 1.58
C ASN A 81 -1.88 1.86 1.10
N THR A 82 -1.21 3.02 1.25
CA THR A 82 -1.64 4.28 0.64
C THR A 82 -1.70 4.15 -0.88
N HIS A 83 -0.69 3.50 -1.48
CA HIS A 83 -0.68 3.14 -2.89
C HIS A 83 -1.16 1.69 -3.05
N ALA A 84 -1.98 1.46 -4.07
CA ALA A 84 -2.69 0.21 -4.29
C ALA A 84 -1.78 -1.03 -4.36
N GLY A 85 -0.72 -0.97 -5.15
CA GLY A 85 0.23 -2.07 -5.34
C GLY A 85 1.20 -2.28 -4.17
N GLU A 86 1.22 -1.37 -3.19
CA GLU A 86 2.12 -1.44 -2.03
C GLU A 86 1.51 -2.29 -0.90
N VAL A 87 1.01 -3.47 -1.25
CA VAL A 87 0.30 -4.38 -0.34
C VAL A 87 1.16 -4.89 0.82
N THR A 88 2.48 -4.91 0.65
CA THR A 88 3.41 -5.26 1.74
C THR A 88 3.28 -4.31 2.94
N GLY A 89 2.93 -3.03 2.73
CA GLY A 89 2.66 -2.09 3.83
C GLY A 89 1.48 -2.54 4.70
N CYS A 90 0.44 -3.10 4.09
CA CYS A 90 -0.67 -3.72 4.82
C CYS A 90 -0.18 -4.92 5.65
N GLU A 91 0.60 -5.80 5.03
CA GLU A 91 1.14 -6.99 5.72
C GLU A 91 2.05 -6.62 6.89
N ALA A 92 2.84 -5.54 6.74
CA ALA A 92 3.66 -5.02 7.84
C ALA A 92 2.80 -4.58 9.03
N CYS A 93 1.69 -3.89 8.78
CA CYS A 93 0.73 -3.51 9.83
C CYS A 93 0.09 -4.74 10.49
N LEU A 94 -0.36 -5.72 9.72
CA LEU A 94 -0.96 -6.94 10.24
C LEU A 94 0.04 -7.75 11.08
N HIS A 95 1.26 -7.93 10.56
CA HIS A 95 2.32 -8.65 11.26
C HIS A 95 2.72 -7.94 12.55
N PHE A 96 2.79 -6.62 12.55
CA PHE A 96 3.04 -5.81 13.74
C PHE A 96 1.98 -6.07 14.81
N VAL A 97 0.68 -5.97 14.46
CA VAL A 97 -0.43 -6.22 15.40
C VAL A 97 -0.36 -7.64 15.94
N HIS A 98 -0.22 -8.63 15.08
CA HIS A 98 -0.13 -10.04 15.47
C HIS A 98 1.00 -10.29 16.46
N THR A 99 2.22 -9.82 16.12
CA THR A 99 3.40 -9.97 16.96
C THR A 99 3.24 -9.27 18.32
N LEU A 100 2.64 -8.09 18.33
CA LEU A 100 2.39 -7.33 19.55
C LEU A 100 1.42 -8.07 20.48
N LEU A 101 0.34 -8.63 19.94
CA LEU A 101 -0.63 -9.42 20.71
C LEU A 101 -0.01 -10.71 21.26
N GLN A 102 0.80 -11.41 20.46
CA GLN A 102 1.53 -12.60 20.93
C GLN A 102 2.49 -12.26 22.08
N ARG A 103 3.26 -11.17 21.96
CA ARG A 103 4.19 -10.73 23.01
C ARG A 103 3.47 -10.27 24.27
N TRP A 104 2.31 -9.63 24.13
CA TRP A 104 1.46 -9.32 25.26
C TRP A 104 0.99 -10.58 26.00
N GLN A 105 0.48 -11.57 25.27
CA GLN A 105 0.04 -12.85 25.83
C GLN A 105 1.17 -13.61 26.51
N ALA A 106 2.40 -13.48 26.00
CA ALA A 106 3.59 -14.05 26.61
C ALA A 106 4.08 -13.28 27.84
N GLY A 107 3.44 -12.17 28.22
CA GLY A 107 3.79 -11.35 29.37
C GLY A 107 5.07 -10.54 29.17
N ASP A 108 5.43 -10.19 27.92
CA ASP A 108 6.57 -9.36 27.62
C ASP A 108 6.42 -7.98 28.25
N GLN A 109 7.28 -7.67 29.21
CA GLN A 109 7.18 -6.46 30.02
C GLN A 109 7.27 -5.17 29.19
N GLN A 110 8.05 -5.14 28.13
CA GLN A 110 8.16 -3.97 27.27
C GLN A 110 6.83 -3.68 26.56
N ILE A 111 6.16 -4.72 26.06
CA ILE A 111 4.85 -4.57 25.40
C ILE A 111 3.75 -4.23 26.42
N VAL A 112 3.80 -4.85 27.61
CA VAL A 112 2.86 -4.54 28.68
C VAL A 112 2.97 -3.07 29.10
N GLU A 113 4.19 -2.56 29.32
CA GLU A 113 4.42 -1.16 29.67
C GLU A 113 4.01 -0.21 28.53
N LEU A 114 4.30 -0.56 27.27
CA LEU A 114 3.92 0.21 26.11
C LEU A 114 2.38 0.38 26.06
N LEU A 115 1.63 -0.69 26.11
CA LEU A 115 0.16 -0.63 25.97
C LEU A 115 -0.54 -0.06 27.21
N ARG A 116 0.07 -0.13 28.37
CA ARG A 116 -0.42 0.54 29.60
C ARG A 116 -0.26 2.05 29.54
N SER A 117 0.82 2.53 28.97
CA SER A 117 1.18 3.95 28.97
C SER A 117 0.82 4.70 27.69
N SER A 118 0.55 3.99 26.60
CA SER A 118 0.31 4.58 25.27
C SER A 118 -0.82 3.88 24.52
N ALA A 119 -1.22 4.49 23.41
CA ALA A 119 -2.17 3.93 22.45
C ALA A 119 -1.54 3.83 21.07
N LEU A 120 -1.92 2.80 20.32
CA LEU A 120 -1.52 2.64 18.92
C LEU A 120 -2.77 2.65 18.04
N TYR A 121 -2.78 3.46 17.01
CA TYR A 121 -3.80 3.51 15.99
C TYR A 121 -3.26 2.89 14.73
N VAL A 122 -3.78 1.75 14.31
CA VAL A 122 -3.27 1.00 13.15
C VAL A 122 -4.32 0.98 12.04
N VAL A 123 -3.96 1.47 10.86
CA VAL A 123 -4.78 1.49 9.65
C VAL A 123 -4.06 0.66 8.57
N PRO A 124 -4.30 -0.65 8.49
CA PRO A 124 -3.50 -1.52 7.62
C PRO A 124 -3.66 -1.22 6.13
N ARG A 125 -4.83 -0.74 5.71
CA ARG A 125 -5.14 -0.57 4.29
C ARG A 125 -5.93 0.71 4.02
N ILE A 126 -5.21 1.73 3.53
CA ILE A 126 -5.80 3.04 3.20
C ILE A 126 -6.54 2.98 1.86
N SER A 127 -6.00 2.29 0.84
CA SER A 127 -6.59 2.18 -0.50
C SER A 127 -7.15 0.77 -0.75
N PRO A 128 -8.31 0.39 -0.15
CA PRO A 128 -8.80 -0.98 -0.23
C PRO A 128 -9.28 -1.36 -1.63
N ASP A 129 -9.86 -0.44 -2.41
CA ASP A 129 -10.35 -0.72 -3.75
C ASP A 129 -9.21 -1.01 -4.72
N GLY A 130 -8.20 -0.14 -4.69
CA GLY A 130 -7.02 -0.32 -5.53
C GLY A 130 -6.22 -1.56 -5.15
N ALA A 131 -6.07 -1.85 -3.87
CA ALA A 131 -5.39 -3.05 -3.40
C ALA A 131 -6.12 -4.33 -3.81
N GLU A 132 -7.44 -4.35 -3.74
CA GLU A 132 -8.25 -5.49 -4.18
C GLU A 132 -8.11 -5.72 -5.68
N LEU A 133 -8.20 -4.67 -6.49
CA LEU A 133 -7.99 -4.76 -7.93
C LEU A 133 -6.58 -5.27 -8.26
N TYR A 134 -5.55 -4.77 -7.57
CA TYR A 134 -4.16 -5.22 -7.75
C TYR A 134 -3.94 -6.69 -7.39
N LEU A 135 -4.60 -7.17 -6.32
CA LEU A 135 -4.44 -8.55 -5.84
C LEU A 135 -5.26 -9.59 -6.62
N THR A 136 -6.34 -9.17 -7.26
CA THR A 136 -7.33 -10.10 -7.84
C THR A 136 -7.42 -10.01 -9.36
N THR A 137 -6.72 -9.07 -9.98
CA THR A 137 -6.71 -8.87 -11.43
C THR A 137 -5.29 -8.61 -11.94
N PRO A 138 -5.01 -8.74 -13.24
CA PRO A 138 -3.71 -8.41 -13.81
C PRO A 138 -3.43 -6.90 -13.89
N HIS A 139 -4.39 -6.05 -13.52
CA HIS A 139 -4.22 -4.62 -13.61
C HIS A 139 -3.38 -4.04 -12.48
N THR A 140 -2.62 -3.00 -12.83
CA THR A 140 -1.86 -2.20 -11.87
C THR A 140 -2.37 -0.77 -11.86
N LEU A 141 -2.39 -0.13 -10.69
CA LEU A 141 -2.77 1.26 -10.52
C LEU A 141 -2.02 1.88 -9.34
N ARG A 142 -1.92 3.21 -9.35
CA ARG A 142 -1.19 3.92 -8.31
C ARG A 142 -1.91 3.87 -6.96
N ALA A 143 -3.21 4.22 -6.93
CA ALA A 143 -3.96 4.27 -5.67
C ALA A 143 -5.44 3.89 -5.83
N SER A 144 -6.28 4.82 -6.29
CA SER A 144 -7.73 4.65 -6.34
C SER A 144 -8.22 4.10 -7.66
N THR A 145 -9.33 3.37 -7.62
CA THR A 145 -10.07 2.90 -8.80
C THR A 145 -10.96 3.97 -9.44
N VAL A 146 -11.00 5.17 -8.86
CA VAL A 146 -11.74 6.31 -9.44
C VAL A 146 -11.10 6.72 -10.76
N LEU A 147 -11.93 6.77 -11.80
CA LEU A 147 -11.50 7.18 -13.14
C LEU A 147 -11.16 8.66 -13.16
N TRP A 148 -9.92 8.99 -13.52
CA TRP A 148 -9.43 10.36 -13.55
C TRP A 148 -8.17 10.48 -14.45
N PRO A 149 -8.01 11.55 -15.24
CA PRO A 149 -8.98 12.61 -15.49
C PRO A 149 -10.10 12.20 -16.48
N ASN A 150 -9.97 11.05 -17.11
CA ASN A 150 -10.85 10.57 -18.18
C ASN A 150 -11.75 9.43 -17.67
N ALA A 151 -13.03 9.54 -17.92
CA ALA A 151 -14.00 8.48 -17.62
C ALA A 151 -13.85 7.21 -18.50
N THR A 152 -13.08 7.29 -19.58
CA THR A 152 -12.79 6.18 -20.48
C THR A 152 -11.31 6.11 -20.78
N SER A 153 -10.82 4.91 -21.12
CA SER A 153 -9.42 4.75 -21.55
C SER A 153 -9.11 5.65 -22.74
N PRO A 154 -8.05 6.48 -22.68
CA PRO A 154 -7.61 7.31 -23.80
C PRO A 154 -7.19 6.47 -24.99
N PRO A 155 -7.09 7.06 -26.21
CA PRO A 155 -6.53 6.39 -27.38
C PRO A 155 -5.08 5.94 -27.12
N GLY A 156 -4.70 4.80 -27.68
CA GLY A 156 -3.35 4.26 -27.60
C GLY A 156 -3.32 2.79 -27.25
N PHE A 157 -2.12 2.28 -26.98
CA PHE A 157 -1.91 0.90 -26.57
C PHE A 157 -2.36 0.72 -25.10
N LEU A 158 -3.28 -0.22 -24.90
CA LEU A 158 -3.78 -0.61 -23.58
C LEU A 158 -3.28 -2.02 -23.26
N ALA A 159 -2.48 -2.12 -22.18
CA ALA A 159 -2.07 -3.42 -21.67
C ALA A 159 -3.27 -4.13 -21.04
N GLU A 160 -3.57 -5.34 -21.49
CA GLU A 160 -4.69 -6.17 -21.01
C GLU A 160 -4.43 -7.65 -21.26
N ASP A 161 -5.00 -8.50 -20.42
CA ASP A 161 -4.97 -9.96 -20.56
C ASP A 161 -5.89 -10.36 -21.72
N LEU A 162 -5.30 -10.70 -22.86
CA LEU A 162 -6.05 -11.06 -24.07
C LEU A 162 -6.38 -12.56 -24.15
N ASP A 163 -5.59 -13.41 -23.51
CA ASP A 163 -5.74 -14.85 -23.56
C ASP A 163 -6.52 -15.45 -22.38
N GLY A 164 -6.84 -14.62 -21.38
CA GLY A 164 -7.57 -15.03 -20.18
C GLY A 164 -6.74 -15.86 -19.20
N SER A 165 -5.40 -15.74 -19.26
CA SER A 165 -4.49 -16.45 -18.35
C SER A 165 -4.54 -15.94 -16.91
N GLY A 166 -5.09 -14.74 -16.69
CA GLY A 166 -5.09 -14.03 -15.41
C GLY A 166 -3.86 -13.15 -15.20
N GLU A 167 -2.99 -13.05 -16.21
CA GLU A 167 -1.78 -12.22 -16.20
C GLU A 167 -1.68 -11.42 -17.48
N ILE A 168 -1.07 -10.24 -17.43
CA ILE A 168 -0.65 -9.51 -18.63
C ILE A 168 0.74 -9.98 -18.99
N LEU A 169 0.83 -10.80 -20.02
CA LEU A 169 2.07 -11.42 -20.45
C LEU A 169 2.94 -10.42 -21.23
N THR A 170 4.20 -10.81 -21.50
CA THR A 170 5.10 -10.05 -22.35
C THR A 170 5.12 -10.64 -23.76
N MET A 171 4.70 -9.86 -24.74
CA MET A 171 4.77 -10.21 -26.15
C MET A 171 6.19 -10.00 -26.67
N LYS A 172 6.69 -11.01 -27.37
CA LYS A 172 7.95 -10.96 -28.12
C LYS A 172 7.63 -10.70 -29.59
N VAL A 173 7.83 -9.46 -30.02
CA VAL A 173 7.48 -9.00 -31.38
C VAL A 173 8.74 -8.92 -32.25
N PRO A 174 8.85 -9.70 -33.34
CA PRO A 174 9.98 -9.56 -34.27
C PRO A 174 10.00 -8.17 -34.93
N ASP A 175 11.14 -7.50 -34.86
CA ASP A 175 11.36 -6.18 -35.42
C ASP A 175 12.85 -6.04 -35.83
N PRO A 176 13.19 -5.73 -37.08
CA PRO A 176 14.56 -5.50 -37.49
C PRO A 176 15.29 -4.39 -36.71
N ALA A 177 14.54 -3.42 -36.19
CA ALA A 177 15.02 -2.35 -35.30
C ALA A 177 14.91 -2.67 -33.82
N GLY A 178 14.48 -3.89 -33.47
CA GLY A 178 14.20 -4.32 -32.09
C GLY A 178 15.38 -4.16 -31.15
N ALA A 179 15.06 -3.81 -29.91
CA ALA A 179 16.04 -3.54 -28.86
C ALA A 179 16.64 -4.80 -28.22
N PHE A 180 16.10 -5.99 -28.54
CA PHE A 180 16.52 -7.25 -27.95
C PHE A 180 16.91 -8.27 -29.01
N LYS A 181 17.79 -9.19 -28.63
CA LYS A 181 18.13 -10.38 -29.39
C LYS A 181 18.10 -11.63 -28.51
N GLN A 182 18.02 -12.81 -29.13
CA GLN A 182 18.13 -14.06 -28.39
C GLN A 182 19.55 -14.22 -27.83
N SER A 183 19.63 -14.70 -26.59
CA SER A 183 20.90 -15.00 -25.94
C SER A 183 21.62 -16.14 -26.68
N SER A 184 22.94 -16.00 -26.89
CA SER A 184 23.79 -17.06 -27.45
C SER A 184 24.07 -18.22 -26.48
N THR A 185 23.86 -18.00 -25.17
CA THR A 185 24.14 -18.98 -24.13
C THR A 185 22.89 -19.72 -23.66
N ASP A 186 21.73 -19.08 -23.72
CA ASP A 186 20.43 -19.69 -23.39
C ASP A 186 19.35 -19.18 -24.33
N PRO A 187 18.87 -19.99 -25.30
CA PRO A 187 17.91 -19.56 -26.30
C PRO A 187 16.51 -19.20 -25.73
N ARG A 188 16.26 -19.48 -24.47
CA ARG A 188 15.01 -19.08 -23.79
C ARG A 188 15.04 -17.60 -23.36
N LEU A 189 16.23 -17.00 -23.30
CA LEU A 189 16.41 -15.63 -22.82
C LEU A 189 16.57 -14.67 -23.97
N LEU A 190 16.07 -13.45 -23.78
CA LEU A 190 16.37 -12.28 -24.59
C LEU A 190 17.34 -11.38 -23.83
N VAL A 191 18.33 -10.87 -24.54
CA VAL A 191 19.30 -9.91 -23.99
C VAL A 191 19.23 -8.61 -24.79
N PRO A 192 19.56 -7.46 -24.18
CA PRO A 192 19.62 -6.19 -24.90
C PRO A 192 20.54 -6.29 -26.11
N ARG A 193 20.13 -5.69 -27.23
CA ARG A 193 20.95 -5.54 -28.45
C ARG A 193 22.06 -4.54 -28.18
N ALA A 194 23.31 -4.97 -28.38
CA ALA A 194 24.44 -4.06 -28.31
C ALA A 194 24.60 -3.25 -29.61
N PRO A 195 25.24 -2.08 -29.59
CA PRO A 195 25.41 -1.22 -30.79
C PRO A 195 26.11 -1.92 -31.96
N GLN A 196 26.94 -2.92 -31.68
CA GLN A 196 27.65 -3.73 -32.69
C GLN A 196 26.79 -4.89 -33.26
N ASP A 197 25.65 -5.15 -32.74
CA ASP A 197 24.76 -6.24 -33.19
C ASP A 197 23.96 -5.77 -34.42
N ASN A 198 24.61 -5.85 -35.62
CA ASN A 198 24.05 -5.39 -36.88
C ASN A 198 23.94 -6.51 -37.91
N ASP A 199 23.89 -7.76 -37.51
CA ASP A 199 23.71 -8.88 -38.43
C ASP A 199 22.32 -8.84 -39.06
N PRO A 200 22.20 -8.63 -40.39
CA PRO A 200 20.92 -8.58 -41.09
C PRO A 200 20.20 -9.93 -41.15
N ALA A 201 20.90 -11.05 -40.87
CA ALA A 201 20.31 -12.37 -40.80
C ALA A 201 19.77 -12.72 -39.39
N ALA A 202 20.15 -11.94 -38.38
CA ALA A 202 19.67 -12.14 -37.02
C ALA A 202 18.24 -11.60 -36.84
N THR A 203 17.46 -12.28 -36.05
CA THR A 203 16.12 -11.77 -35.65
C THR A 203 16.27 -10.96 -34.38
N TYR A 204 15.83 -9.71 -34.46
CA TYR A 204 15.71 -8.82 -33.31
C TYR A 204 14.26 -8.70 -32.87
N TYR A 205 14.04 -8.22 -31.66
CA TYR A 205 12.73 -8.19 -31.04
C TYR A 205 12.50 -6.91 -30.25
N ASN A 206 11.25 -6.46 -30.23
CA ASN A 206 10.72 -5.59 -29.18
C ASN A 206 9.96 -6.43 -28.17
N LEU A 207 9.99 -6.01 -26.91
CA LEU A 207 9.18 -6.56 -25.84
C LEU A 207 8.10 -5.55 -25.51
N LEU A 208 6.86 -5.99 -25.60
CA LEU A 208 5.68 -5.19 -25.28
C LEU A 208 4.82 -5.99 -24.30
N PRO A 209 4.10 -5.35 -23.37
CA PRO A 209 3.08 -6.05 -22.64
C PRO A 209 2.02 -6.57 -23.61
N GLU A 210 1.33 -7.63 -23.23
CA GLU A 210 0.12 -8.09 -23.89
C GLU A 210 -0.94 -7.01 -23.85
N GLY A 211 -1.69 -6.81 -24.94
CA GLY A 211 -2.70 -5.76 -25.00
C GLY A 211 -3.19 -5.45 -26.41
N SER A 212 -4.07 -4.47 -26.47
CA SER A 212 -4.69 -3.99 -27.70
C SER A 212 -4.52 -2.49 -27.92
N TYR A 213 -4.72 -2.05 -29.16
CA TYR A 213 -4.76 -0.63 -29.49
C TYR A 213 -6.20 -0.14 -29.55
N LYS A 214 -6.48 0.93 -28.81
CA LYS A 214 -7.71 1.68 -28.94
C LYS A 214 -7.50 2.89 -29.83
N ASP A 215 -8.36 3.05 -30.85
CA ASP A 215 -8.34 4.21 -31.78
C ASP A 215 -6.93 4.45 -32.36
N TYR A 216 -6.31 3.40 -32.93
CA TYR A 216 -4.96 3.43 -33.48
C TYR A 216 -4.84 4.46 -34.61
N ASP A 217 -3.98 5.43 -34.44
CA ASP A 217 -3.72 6.57 -35.34
C ASP A 217 -2.49 6.38 -36.24
N GLY A 218 -1.84 5.22 -36.19
CA GLY A 218 -0.60 4.92 -36.92
C GLY A 218 0.67 5.08 -36.09
N PHE A 219 0.58 5.48 -34.83
CA PHE A 219 1.72 5.64 -33.93
C PHE A 219 1.60 4.72 -32.72
N ASN A 220 2.74 4.18 -32.29
CA ASN A 220 2.83 3.41 -31.05
C ASN A 220 2.85 4.36 -29.84
N LYS A 221 1.68 4.69 -29.34
CA LYS A 221 1.51 5.51 -28.15
C LYS A 221 0.86 4.68 -27.07
N GLU A 222 1.49 4.62 -25.89
CA GLU A 222 0.85 4.06 -24.72
C GLU A 222 -0.35 4.92 -24.33
N ALA A 223 -1.48 4.26 -24.04
CA ALA A 223 -2.62 4.94 -23.45
C ALA A 223 -2.25 5.37 -22.02
N SER A 224 -2.52 6.62 -21.66
CA SER A 224 -2.39 7.02 -20.26
C SER A 224 -3.37 6.21 -19.40
N THR A 225 -2.96 5.95 -18.15
CA THR A 225 -3.83 5.24 -17.22
C THR A 225 -5.15 5.99 -17.01
N ARG A 226 -6.26 5.26 -16.94
CA ARG A 226 -7.56 5.80 -16.51
C ARG A 226 -7.67 5.99 -14.99
N TRP A 227 -6.71 5.49 -14.23
CA TRP A 227 -6.66 5.55 -12.77
C TRP A 227 -5.52 6.48 -12.33
N GLY A 228 -5.59 7.74 -12.72
CA GLY A 228 -4.49 8.71 -12.57
C GLY A 228 -4.36 9.34 -11.18
N LEU A 229 -5.30 9.09 -10.25
CA LEU A 229 -5.24 9.68 -8.92
C LEU A 229 -4.19 9.01 -8.03
N ASP A 230 -3.47 9.83 -7.27
CA ASP A 230 -2.53 9.41 -6.24
C ASP A 230 -3.00 9.93 -4.87
N THR A 231 -3.39 9.03 -3.98
CA THR A 231 -3.84 9.36 -2.61
C THR A 231 -2.79 10.18 -1.86
N ASN A 232 -1.50 9.95 -2.13
CA ASN A 232 -0.39 10.68 -1.52
C ASN A 232 -0.11 12.05 -2.15
N ARG A 233 -0.97 12.54 -3.05
CA ARG A 233 -0.95 13.90 -3.62
C ARG A 233 -2.16 14.72 -3.21
N GLN A 234 -3.00 14.21 -2.30
CA GLN A 234 -4.29 14.84 -1.97
C GLN A 234 -4.34 15.51 -0.61
N TYR A 235 -3.31 15.36 0.21
CA TYR A 235 -3.28 16.00 1.53
C TYR A 235 -3.10 17.52 1.43
N PRO A 236 -3.77 18.32 2.30
CA PRO A 236 -3.82 19.79 2.16
C PRO A 236 -2.48 20.50 2.31
N SER A 237 -1.56 19.94 3.10
CA SER A 237 -0.26 20.59 3.32
C SER A 237 0.56 20.61 2.04
N LYS A 238 0.87 21.83 1.57
CA LYS A 238 1.59 22.07 0.31
C LYS A 238 0.95 21.40 -0.92
N TRP A 239 -0.38 21.28 -0.90
CA TRP A 239 -1.10 20.75 -2.05
C TRP A 239 -0.93 21.66 -3.26
N GLU A 240 -0.62 21.06 -4.39
CA GLU A 240 -0.50 21.73 -5.68
C GLU A 240 -1.42 21.05 -6.70
N PRO A 241 -2.12 21.83 -7.56
CA PRO A 241 -2.93 21.26 -8.61
C PRO A 241 -2.03 20.56 -9.65
N GLN A 242 -2.21 19.25 -9.78
CA GLN A 242 -1.59 18.42 -10.81
C GLN A 242 -2.55 17.29 -11.17
N GLU A 243 -2.33 16.61 -12.28
CA GLU A 243 -3.24 15.57 -12.76
C GLU A 243 -3.52 14.52 -11.70
N SER A 244 -2.48 14.04 -11.00
CA SER A 244 -2.61 12.99 -9.99
C SER A 244 -3.19 13.45 -8.65
N SER A 245 -3.27 14.77 -8.39
CA SER A 245 -3.84 15.30 -7.13
C SER A 245 -5.35 15.47 -7.14
N GLY A 246 -5.98 15.31 -8.30
CA GLY A 246 -7.41 15.58 -8.45
C GLY A 246 -7.74 17.09 -8.47
N PRO A 247 -9.03 17.44 -8.48
CA PRO A 247 -9.48 18.82 -8.64
C PRO A 247 -9.33 19.68 -7.37
N LEU A 248 -9.18 19.04 -6.20
CA LEU A 248 -9.07 19.72 -4.89
C LEU A 248 -8.40 18.76 -3.87
N PRO A 249 -7.88 19.32 -2.76
CA PRO A 249 -7.37 18.51 -1.66
C PRO A 249 -8.44 17.57 -1.09
N LEU A 250 -8.03 16.39 -0.66
CA LEU A 250 -8.91 15.37 -0.05
C LEU A 250 -10.11 15.01 -0.95
N PHE A 251 -9.88 14.98 -2.26
CA PHE A 251 -10.91 14.60 -3.23
C PHE A 251 -11.36 13.14 -3.10
N LEU A 252 -10.42 12.25 -2.79
CA LEU A 252 -10.74 10.84 -2.54
C LEU A 252 -11.24 10.63 -1.11
N PRO A 253 -12.31 9.85 -0.90
CA PRO A 253 -12.80 9.53 0.43
C PRO A 253 -11.75 8.83 1.30
N GLU A 254 -10.83 8.09 0.71
CA GLU A 254 -9.71 7.43 1.40
C GLU A 254 -8.77 8.46 2.05
N SER A 255 -8.35 9.48 1.30
CA SER A 255 -7.49 10.55 1.83
C SER A 255 -8.21 11.42 2.85
N GLU A 256 -9.50 11.70 2.63
CA GLU A 256 -10.34 12.44 3.56
C GLU A 256 -10.52 11.67 4.88
N ALA A 257 -10.78 10.36 4.81
CA ALA A 257 -10.94 9.50 5.98
C ALA A 257 -9.69 9.48 6.87
N VAL A 258 -8.51 9.34 6.26
CA VAL A 258 -7.23 9.37 6.99
C VAL A 258 -6.99 10.74 7.61
N ALA A 259 -7.16 11.83 6.85
CA ALA A 259 -6.95 13.19 7.35
C ALA A 259 -7.87 13.51 8.53
N LYS A 260 -9.17 13.18 8.43
CA LYS A 260 -10.14 13.31 9.51
C LYS A 260 -9.79 12.41 10.71
N GLY A 261 -9.39 11.17 10.43
CA GLY A 261 -8.98 10.21 11.44
C GLY A 261 -7.82 10.71 12.30
N ILE A 262 -6.80 11.27 11.68
CA ILE A 262 -5.63 11.84 12.38
C ILE A 262 -6.06 13.12 13.13
N SER A 263 -6.75 14.04 12.46
CA SER A 263 -7.13 15.34 13.06
C SER A 263 -8.08 15.20 14.25
N ALA A 264 -8.89 14.16 14.29
CA ALA A 264 -9.78 13.87 15.43
C ALA A 264 -9.06 13.31 16.66
N ARG A 265 -7.79 12.94 16.54
CA ARG A 265 -6.99 12.30 17.62
C ARG A 265 -5.84 13.21 18.04
N THR A 266 -6.14 14.15 18.93
CA THR A 266 -5.18 15.18 19.37
C THR A 266 -4.03 14.63 20.23
N ASN A 267 -4.10 13.38 20.61
CA ASN A 267 -3.09 12.66 21.40
C ASN A 267 -2.02 11.96 20.56
N ILE A 268 -2.13 12.01 19.22
CA ILE A 268 -1.09 11.47 18.34
C ILE A 268 0.16 12.34 18.44
N CYS A 269 1.27 11.76 18.87
CA CYS A 269 2.56 12.43 19.00
C CYS A 269 3.58 12.00 17.93
N SER A 270 3.32 10.91 17.19
CA SER A 270 4.13 10.49 16.05
C SER A 270 3.35 9.60 15.11
N LEU A 271 3.84 9.47 13.86
CA LEU A 271 3.22 8.56 12.90
C LEU A 271 4.28 7.84 12.07
N LEU A 272 3.93 6.63 11.63
CA LEU A 272 4.70 5.82 10.70
C LEU A 272 3.79 5.38 9.55
N THR A 273 4.15 5.75 8.33
CA THR A 273 3.45 5.34 7.12
C THR A 273 4.33 4.37 6.33
N TYR A 274 3.84 3.16 6.11
CA TYR A 274 4.54 2.17 5.31
C TYR A 274 4.27 2.38 3.83
N HIS A 275 5.36 2.52 3.08
CA HIS A 275 5.40 2.43 1.62
C HIS A 275 6.26 1.24 1.21
N THR A 276 6.14 0.80 -0.05
CA THR A 276 7.06 -0.18 -0.63
C THR A 276 7.85 0.47 -1.76
N TYR A 277 9.11 0.22 -1.81
CA TYR A 277 10.11 0.68 -2.76
C TYR A 277 11.29 1.37 -2.06
N GLY A 278 12.49 1.08 -2.57
CA GLY A 278 13.72 1.79 -2.20
C GLY A 278 14.47 1.27 -0.98
N GLY A 279 13.83 0.59 -0.03
CA GLY A 279 14.50 0.13 1.21
C GLY A 279 15.07 1.31 2.01
N GLU A 280 14.25 2.32 2.25
CA GLU A 280 14.64 3.60 2.85
C GLU A 280 13.84 3.90 4.11
N VAL A 281 14.49 4.51 5.09
CA VAL A 281 13.82 5.20 6.21
C VAL A 281 13.93 6.69 5.93
N ARG A 282 12.78 7.34 5.70
CA ARG A 282 12.70 8.75 5.36
C ARG A 282 12.27 9.57 6.57
N ASP A 283 13.04 10.62 6.89
CA ASP A 283 12.66 11.62 7.88
C ASP A 283 11.92 12.81 7.23
N PRO A 284 11.04 13.50 7.97
CA PRO A 284 10.30 14.63 7.44
C PRO A 284 11.21 15.79 7.08
N LEU A 285 10.69 16.67 6.21
CA LEU A 285 11.40 17.82 5.67
C LEU A 285 11.60 18.96 6.68
N ALA A 286 12.57 19.78 6.34
CA ALA A 286 13.10 20.97 6.97
C ALA A 286 12.13 22.13 7.31
N ALA A 287 10.83 21.89 7.45
CA ALA A 287 9.88 22.87 8.02
C ALA A 287 9.49 22.53 9.47
N THR A 288 10.19 21.57 10.05
CA THR A 288 9.98 21.04 11.39
C THR A 288 10.86 21.84 12.36
N ASP A 289 10.39 22.06 13.57
CA ASP A 289 11.19 22.68 14.64
C ASP A 289 12.50 21.92 14.85
N VAL A 290 13.53 22.63 15.32
CA VAL A 290 14.88 22.04 15.51
C VAL A 290 14.84 20.89 16.53
N ASP A 291 14.02 21.00 17.57
CA ASP A 291 13.89 19.95 18.58
C ASP A 291 13.19 18.70 18.01
N ASP A 292 12.17 18.88 17.16
CA ASP A 292 11.53 17.78 16.45
C ASP A 292 12.51 17.10 15.47
N LEU A 293 13.39 17.88 14.80
CA LEU A 293 14.39 17.32 13.90
C LEU A 293 15.37 16.38 14.62
N LEU A 294 15.70 16.67 15.89
CA LEU A 294 16.55 15.79 16.69
C LEU A 294 15.83 14.47 17.01
N VAL A 295 14.56 14.52 17.37
CA VAL A 295 13.74 13.33 17.61
C VAL A 295 13.64 12.47 16.34
N PHE A 296 13.31 13.08 15.19
CA PHE A 296 13.25 12.36 13.93
C PHE A 296 14.60 11.81 13.49
N ALA A 297 15.69 12.52 13.75
CA ALA A 297 17.03 12.03 13.47
C ALA A 297 17.38 10.78 14.28
N GLN A 298 16.95 10.71 15.53
CA GLN A 298 17.11 9.53 16.38
C GLN A 298 16.22 8.38 15.89
N LEU A 299 14.92 8.61 15.66
CA LEU A 299 13.99 7.59 15.18
C LEU A 299 14.43 6.97 13.86
N THR A 300 14.92 7.81 12.93
CA THR A 300 15.45 7.29 11.65
C THR A 300 16.75 6.52 11.81
N ALA A 301 17.62 6.90 12.75
CA ALA A 301 18.83 6.15 13.05
C ALA A 301 18.50 4.77 13.64
N GLU A 302 17.55 4.70 14.57
CA GLU A 302 17.09 3.45 15.17
C GLU A 302 16.37 2.56 14.12
N GLY A 303 15.50 3.15 13.28
CA GLY A 303 14.83 2.45 12.18
C GLY A 303 15.84 1.89 11.16
N THR A 304 16.86 2.66 10.81
CA THR A 304 17.97 2.23 9.94
C THR A 304 18.76 1.08 10.57
N ALA A 305 19.06 1.17 11.86
CA ALA A 305 19.77 0.10 12.57
C ALA A 305 18.94 -1.19 12.65
N ALA A 306 17.63 -1.07 12.85
CA ALA A 306 16.75 -2.21 12.98
C ALA A 306 16.46 -2.90 11.62
N THR A 307 16.39 -2.15 10.53
CA THR A 307 15.98 -2.67 9.22
C THR A 307 17.14 -2.92 8.26
N GLY A 308 18.28 -2.29 8.48
CA GLY A 308 19.38 -2.23 7.52
C GLY A 308 19.12 -1.30 6.33
N TYR A 309 18.00 -0.60 6.32
CA TYR A 309 17.64 0.35 5.25
C TYR A 309 18.46 1.63 5.35
N ARG A 310 18.69 2.30 4.23
CA ARG A 310 19.42 3.57 4.22
C ARG A 310 18.56 4.71 4.76
N LYS A 311 19.18 5.66 5.47
CA LYS A 311 18.53 6.90 5.85
C LYS A 311 18.47 7.84 4.64
N VAL A 312 17.31 8.39 4.35
CA VAL A 312 17.10 9.38 3.30
C VAL A 312 16.37 10.58 3.87
N ARG A 313 16.92 11.78 3.67
CA ARG A 313 16.17 13.02 3.91
C ARG A 313 15.23 13.27 2.75
N GLN A 314 13.99 13.54 3.04
CA GLN A 314 13.01 13.87 2.03
C GLN A 314 13.41 15.20 1.36
N CYS A 315 13.57 15.23 0.02
CA CYS A 315 13.94 16.43 -0.73
C CYS A 315 12.84 17.51 -0.70
N GLN A 316 13.27 18.78 -0.78
CA GLN A 316 12.33 19.92 -0.84
C GLN A 316 11.62 20.05 -2.20
N SER A 317 12.11 19.39 -3.25
CA SER A 317 11.47 19.39 -4.57
C SER A 317 10.86 18.03 -4.87
N ILE A 318 9.57 18.03 -5.12
CA ILE A 318 8.77 16.85 -5.47
C ILE A 318 9.18 16.24 -6.83
N SER A 319 9.98 16.94 -7.63
CA SER A 319 10.38 16.54 -8.99
C SER A 319 11.61 15.63 -9.10
N LEU A 320 12.22 15.20 -7.97
CA LEU A 320 13.44 14.38 -8.00
C LEU A 320 13.34 13.09 -7.15
N CYS A 321 12.15 12.70 -6.73
CA CYS A 321 11.94 11.52 -5.89
C CYS A 321 10.94 10.52 -6.51
N ASP A 322 10.91 10.44 -7.85
CA ASP A 322 10.21 9.37 -8.59
C ASP A 322 11.17 8.20 -8.87
#